data_692b355be43414de7825f27b647e41f4
#
_entry.id   692b355be43414de7825f27b647e41f4
#
_cell.length_a   1.000
_cell.length_b   1.000
_cell.length_c   1.000
_cell.angle_alpha   90.00
_cell.angle_beta   90.00
_cell.angle_gamma   90.00
#
_symmetry.space_group_name_H-M   'P 1'
#
loop_
_entity.id
_entity.type
_entity.pdbx_description
1 polymer ?
#
loop_
_entity_poly.entity_id
_entity_poly.type
_entity_poly.pdbx_seq_one_letter_code
_entity_poly.pdbx_strand_id
1 'polypeptide(L)'
;MSKKPLSNPLRRRKPAVQVELDLPPPPGTPGSPEVVEFEPQWWQTKRFVGLLAGAAALLLILTIVARVAAHRDRALAAELESQVRTLTLRPASQVRALRLTPNPRSWSAAPEATLRPPDPPEQLDLYLPVAYSEFKSFALTIDKVDAGRVLQLQRLVPDSNRDLRFSINSSALGPGEYRMRLQGYTWRGALVDVGWVRLVVSPPL
;
A
#
# COMPACT_ATOMS: atom_id res chain seq x y z
N MET A 1 -28.70 -23.35 27.17
CA MET A 1 -27.68 -22.88 26.17
C MET A 1 -26.57 -23.88 26.15
N SER A 2 -26.56 -24.77 25.16
CA SER A 2 -25.67 -25.95 25.07
C SER A 2 -24.49 -25.64 24.17
N LYS A 3 -23.27 -25.71 24.71
CA LYS A 3 -22.01 -25.56 23.95
C LYS A 3 -21.66 -26.88 23.26
N LYS A 4 -21.64 -26.89 21.92
CA LYS A 4 -21.11 -28.00 21.11
C LYS A 4 -19.58 -27.98 21.13
N PRO A 5 -18.91 -29.11 21.35
CA PRO A 5 -17.46 -29.21 21.18
C PRO A 5 -17.09 -29.40 19.71
N LEU A 6 -16.08 -28.67 19.28
CA LEU A 6 -15.41 -28.80 17.98
C LEU A 6 -14.63 -30.12 17.93
N SER A 7 -15.01 -31.02 17.04
CA SER A 7 -14.30 -32.23 16.70
C SER A 7 -13.11 -31.95 15.78
N ASN A 8 -11.94 -32.32 16.25
CA ASN A 8 -10.66 -32.27 15.57
C ASN A 8 -10.56 -33.41 14.51
N PRO A 9 -10.33 -33.15 13.21
CA PRO A 9 -10.16 -34.23 12.24
C PRO A 9 -8.76 -34.85 12.36
N LEU A 10 -8.75 -36.13 12.68
CA LEU A 10 -7.65 -37.03 12.72
C LEU A 10 -6.74 -36.94 11.50
N ARG A 11 -5.45 -36.67 11.75
CA ARG A 11 -4.34 -36.83 10.80
C ARG A 11 -4.28 -38.31 10.34
N ARG A 12 -4.69 -38.58 9.11
CA ARG A 12 -4.41 -39.86 8.43
C ARG A 12 -2.91 -39.98 8.22
N ARG A 13 -2.29 -40.88 8.97
CA ARG A 13 -0.93 -41.38 8.70
C ARG A 13 -0.96 -42.16 7.39
N LYS A 14 -0.11 -41.77 6.45
CA LYS A 14 0.15 -42.56 5.25
C LYS A 14 0.87 -43.85 5.63
N PRO A 15 0.53 -45.03 5.06
CA PRO A 15 1.26 -46.24 5.31
C PRO A 15 2.68 -46.12 4.73
N ALA A 16 3.64 -46.61 5.50
CA ALA A 16 5.04 -46.77 5.08
C ALA A 16 5.09 -47.77 3.93
N VAL A 17 5.57 -47.36 2.79
CA VAL A 17 5.93 -48.27 1.68
C VAL A 17 7.22 -48.97 2.10
N GLN A 18 7.12 -50.25 2.43
CA GLN A 18 8.28 -51.14 2.54
C GLN A 18 8.79 -51.37 1.12
N VAL A 19 9.91 -50.79 0.79
CA VAL A 19 10.69 -51.13 -0.41
C VAL A 19 11.49 -52.36 -0.03
N GLU A 20 11.03 -53.52 -0.51
CA GLU A 20 11.78 -54.78 -0.44
C GLU A 20 12.99 -54.61 -1.36
N LEU A 21 14.19 -54.52 -0.73
CA LEU A 21 15.46 -54.42 -1.44
C LEU A 21 15.80 -55.82 -1.93
N ASP A 22 15.56 -56.04 -3.24
CA ASP A 22 16.01 -57.24 -3.93
C ASP A 22 17.55 -57.18 -4.02
N LEU A 23 18.22 -57.89 -3.09
CA LEU A 23 19.69 -58.00 -3.07
C LEU A 23 20.09 -59.10 -4.06
N PRO A 24 20.93 -58.76 -5.05
CA PRO A 24 21.47 -59.78 -5.93
C PRO A 24 22.38 -60.77 -5.16
N PRO A 25 22.41 -62.06 -5.59
CA PRO A 25 23.17 -63.07 -4.89
C PRO A 25 24.68 -62.77 -4.88
N PRO A 26 25.41 -63.17 -3.84
CA PRO A 26 26.83 -62.89 -3.72
C PRO A 26 27.64 -63.57 -4.82
N PRO A 27 28.57 -62.88 -5.48
CA PRO A 27 29.49 -63.49 -6.44
C PRO A 27 30.49 -64.39 -5.72
N GLY A 28 30.48 -65.58 -6.12
CA GLY A 28 31.51 -66.58 -5.67
C GLY A 28 32.84 -66.34 -6.36
N THR A 29 33.89 -66.53 -5.60
CA THR A 29 35.31 -66.70 -5.94
C THR A 29 36.21 -65.47 -5.90
N PRO A 30 37.33 -65.52 -5.16
CA PRO A 30 38.25 -64.38 -5.02
C PRO A 30 39.21 -64.32 -6.23
N GLY A 31 38.85 -63.46 -7.18
CA GLY A 31 39.79 -62.86 -8.08
C GLY A 31 40.43 -61.67 -7.38
N SER A 32 41.74 -61.64 -7.31
CA SER A 32 42.47 -60.52 -6.72
C SER A 32 41.93 -59.19 -7.19
N PRO A 33 41.63 -58.25 -6.29
CA PRO A 33 41.24 -56.93 -6.73
C PRO A 33 42.42 -56.29 -7.43
N GLU A 34 42.28 -56.13 -8.74
CA GLU A 34 43.15 -55.24 -9.51
C GLU A 34 42.93 -53.86 -8.90
N VAL A 35 43.93 -53.45 -8.09
CA VAL A 35 43.96 -52.11 -7.49
C VAL A 35 44.19 -51.14 -8.65
N VAL A 36 43.12 -50.65 -9.21
CA VAL A 36 43.21 -49.52 -10.12
C VAL A 36 43.69 -48.35 -9.26
N GLU A 37 45.00 -48.12 -9.23
CA GLU A 37 45.59 -46.89 -8.69
C GLU A 37 45.06 -45.73 -9.53
N PHE A 38 44.02 -45.11 -9.04
CA PHE A 38 43.62 -43.81 -9.52
C PHE A 38 44.67 -42.80 -9.14
N GLU A 39 45.64 -42.61 -10.04
CA GLU A 39 46.53 -41.42 -9.93
C GLU A 39 45.66 -40.17 -10.00
N PRO A 40 45.55 -39.41 -8.90
CA PRO A 40 44.76 -38.14 -8.94
C PRO A 40 45.53 -37.18 -9.85
N GLN A 41 44.96 -36.91 -11.00
CA GLN A 41 45.54 -35.98 -11.94
C GLN A 41 45.60 -34.60 -11.27
N TRP A 42 46.71 -34.26 -10.61
CA TRP A 42 46.96 -33.06 -9.79
C TRP A 42 46.67 -31.75 -10.51
N TRP A 43 46.71 -31.73 -11.83
CA TRP A 43 46.36 -30.57 -12.64
C TRP A 43 44.85 -30.36 -12.73
N GLN A 44 44.03 -31.39 -12.59
CA GLN A 44 42.56 -31.24 -12.53
C GLN A 44 42.11 -30.71 -11.16
N THR A 45 42.80 -31.07 -10.08
CA THR A 45 42.52 -30.54 -8.73
C THR A 45 42.80 -29.02 -8.65
N LYS A 46 43.89 -28.51 -9.26
CA LYS A 46 44.18 -27.08 -9.26
C LYS A 46 43.14 -26.24 -10.03
N ARG A 47 42.65 -26.74 -11.18
CA ARG A 47 41.56 -26.09 -11.92
C ARG A 47 40.24 -26.13 -11.18
N PHE A 48 39.97 -27.24 -10.51
CA PHE A 48 38.73 -27.41 -9.72
C PHE A 48 38.73 -26.50 -8.49
N VAL A 49 39.84 -26.38 -7.80
CA VAL A 49 40.02 -25.46 -6.66
C VAL A 49 39.87 -23.98 -7.12
N GLY A 50 40.44 -23.61 -8.29
CA GLY A 50 40.30 -22.29 -8.87
C GLY A 50 38.82 -21.95 -9.21
N LEU A 51 38.07 -22.91 -9.75
CA LEU A 51 36.67 -22.74 -10.10
C LEU A 51 35.80 -22.60 -8.83
N LEU A 52 36.08 -23.39 -7.80
CA LEU A 52 35.41 -23.30 -6.49
C LEU A 52 35.69 -21.97 -5.78
N ALA A 53 36.94 -21.49 -5.82
CA ALA A 53 37.33 -20.22 -5.25
C ALA A 53 36.64 -19.04 -5.98
N GLY A 54 36.54 -19.11 -7.32
CA GLY A 54 35.80 -18.13 -8.13
C GLY A 54 34.32 -18.09 -7.82
N ALA A 55 33.69 -19.27 -7.69
CA ALA A 55 32.27 -19.37 -7.33
C ALA A 55 31.99 -18.84 -5.91
N ALA A 56 32.88 -19.13 -4.95
CA ALA A 56 32.76 -18.61 -3.59
C ALA A 56 32.92 -17.08 -3.53
N ALA A 57 33.85 -16.52 -4.27
CA ALA A 57 34.03 -15.07 -4.38
C ALA A 57 32.78 -14.38 -4.98
N LEU A 58 32.21 -14.99 -6.02
CA LEU A 58 31.00 -14.46 -6.69
C LEU A 58 29.78 -14.50 -5.75
N LEU A 59 29.59 -15.57 -4.99
CA LEU A 59 28.56 -15.68 -3.96
C LEU A 59 28.75 -14.65 -2.85
N LEU A 60 29.99 -14.38 -2.45
CA LEU A 60 30.31 -13.39 -1.44
C LEU A 60 29.99 -11.97 -1.92
N ILE A 61 30.30 -11.66 -3.16
CA ILE A 61 29.93 -10.37 -3.79
C ILE A 61 28.42 -10.22 -3.87
N LEU A 62 27.70 -11.25 -4.33
CA LEU A 62 26.24 -11.24 -4.41
C LEU A 62 25.59 -11.04 -3.03
N THR A 63 26.12 -11.69 -1.99
CA THR A 63 25.58 -11.51 -0.62
C THR A 63 25.85 -10.12 -0.08
N ILE A 64 26.99 -9.51 -0.38
CA ILE A 64 27.29 -8.13 0.01
C ILE A 64 26.34 -7.17 -0.72
N VAL A 65 26.17 -7.33 -2.04
CA VAL A 65 25.26 -6.48 -2.82
C VAL A 65 23.81 -6.61 -2.32
N ALA A 66 23.35 -7.83 -2.07
CA ALA A 66 22.01 -8.08 -1.52
C ALA A 66 21.81 -7.45 -0.12
N ARG A 67 22.83 -7.51 0.74
CA ARG A 67 22.78 -6.84 2.06
C ARG A 67 22.77 -5.32 1.93
N VAL A 68 23.57 -4.73 1.06
CA VAL A 68 23.57 -3.28 0.82
C VAL A 68 22.22 -2.81 0.26
N ALA A 69 21.63 -3.54 -0.69
CA ALA A 69 20.29 -3.27 -1.20
C ALA A 69 19.25 -3.32 -0.09
N ALA A 70 19.24 -4.40 0.71
CA ALA A 70 18.31 -4.56 1.81
C ALA A 70 18.46 -3.47 2.92
N HIS A 71 19.67 -2.96 3.15
CA HIS A 71 19.89 -1.83 4.05
C HIS A 71 19.33 -0.52 3.49
N ARG A 72 19.48 -0.27 2.18
CA ARG A 72 18.90 0.91 1.52
C ARG A 72 17.38 0.88 1.56
N ASP A 73 16.78 -0.26 1.28
CA ASP A 73 15.32 -0.42 1.33
C ASP A 73 14.77 -0.20 2.74
N ARG A 74 15.48 -0.68 3.77
CA ARG A 74 15.11 -0.44 5.17
C ARG A 74 15.26 1.02 5.57
N ALA A 75 16.30 1.71 5.10
CA ALA A 75 16.50 3.13 5.37
C ALA A 75 15.38 3.97 4.71
N LEU A 76 15.02 3.66 3.46
CA LEU A 76 13.90 4.30 2.76
C LEU A 76 12.57 4.02 3.45
N ALA A 77 12.33 2.78 3.89
CA ALA A 77 11.12 2.43 4.63
C ALA A 77 11.03 3.16 5.96
N ALA A 78 12.14 3.28 6.71
CA ALA A 78 12.19 4.04 7.96
C ALA A 78 11.97 5.54 7.74
N GLU A 79 12.52 6.10 6.66
CA GLU A 79 12.30 7.49 6.27
C GLU A 79 10.84 7.74 5.91
N LEU A 80 10.24 6.87 5.08
CA LEU A 80 8.82 6.94 4.73
C LEU A 80 7.94 6.77 5.98
N GLU A 81 8.30 5.87 6.89
CA GLU A 81 7.56 5.67 8.13
C GLU A 81 7.67 6.88 9.06
N SER A 82 8.83 7.56 9.11
CA SER A 82 8.99 8.81 9.85
C SER A 82 8.16 9.94 9.24
N GLN A 83 8.12 10.05 7.90
CA GLN A 83 7.27 11.00 7.20
C GLN A 83 5.78 10.71 7.41
N VAL A 84 5.37 9.45 7.38
CA VAL A 84 4.00 9.04 7.71
C VAL A 84 3.66 9.38 9.16
N ARG A 85 4.57 9.17 10.11
CA ARG A 85 4.35 9.55 11.52
C ARG A 85 4.24 11.06 11.72
N THR A 86 5.00 11.87 10.99
CA THR A 86 4.85 13.34 11.03
C THR A 86 3.56 13.81 10.36
N LEU A 87 3.06 13.04 9.39
CA LEU A 87 1.77 13.25 8.73
C LEU A 87 0.62 12.57 9.47
N THR A 88 0.86 11.91 10.62
CA THR A 88 -0.19 11.27 11.41
C THR A 88 -1.22 12.31 11.79
N LEU A 89 -2.45 12.13 11.34
CA LEU A 89 -3.56 13.01 11.69
C LEU A 89 -3.69 13.07 13.21
N ARG A 90 -3.61 14.25 13.77
CA ARG A 90 -3.89 14.44 15.19
C ARG A 90 -5.34 14.04 15.45
N PRO A 91 -5.67 13.35 16.56
CA PRO A 91 -7.04 13.01 16.87
C PRO A 91 -7.88 14.28 16.97
N ALA A 92 -9.02 14.29 16.29
CA ALA A 92 -9.96 15.39 16.35
C ALA A 92 -10.70 15.37 17.69
N SER A 93 -10.80 16.53 18.33
CA SER A 93 -11.48 16.68 19.62
C SER A 93 -12.94 17.07 19.47
N GLN A 94 -13.32 17.68 18.37
CA GLN A 94 -14.64 18.21 18.08
C GLN A 94 -15.04 17.93 16.65
N VAL A 95 -16.35 17.98 16.37
CA VAL A 95 -16.92 17.85 15.01
C VAL A 95 -17.58 19.17 14.65
N ARG A 96 -17.24 19.69 13.49
CA ARG A 96 -17.82 20.92 12.93
C ARG A 96 -18.43 20.64 11.58
N ALA A 97 -19.71 20.94 11.42
CA ALA A 97 -20.39 20.87 10.14
C ALA A 97 -20.13 22.14 9.30
N LEU A 98 -19.81 21.97 8.04
CA LEU A 98 -19.61 23.07 7.10
C LEU A 98 -20.35 22.77 5.79
N ARG A 99 -21.26 23.65 5.42
CA ARG A 99 -21.98 23.58 4.15
C ARG A 99 -21.30 24.48 3.13
N LEU A 100 -20.88 23.89 2.00
CA LEU A 100 -20.20 24.57 0.90
C LEU A 100 -21.08 24.48 -0.34
N THR A 101 -21.38 25.60 -0.97
CA THR A 101 -22.25 25.64 -2.16
C THR A 101 -21.37 25.65 -3.42
N PRO A 102 -21.34 24.56 -4.21
CA PRO A 102 -20.57 24.55 -5.45
C PRO A 102 -21.14 25.54 -6.45
N ASN A 103 -20.26 26.37 -7.03
CA ASN A 103 -20.64 27.23 -8.14
C ASN A 103 -20.64 26.41 -9.44
N PRO A 104 -21.77 26.28 -10.15
CA PRO A 104 -21.88 25.44 -11.34
C PRO A 104 -21.24 26.02 -12.60
N ARG A 105 -20.83 27.30 -12.58
CA ARG A 105 -20.35 27.97 -13.79
C ARG A 105 -18.84 28.15 -13.85
N SER A 106 -18.23 28.46 -12.72
CA SER A 106 -16.80 28.75 -12.68
C SER A 106 -16.27 28.77 -11.25
N TRP A 107 -14.97 28.95 -11.10
CA TRP A 107 -14.37 29.29 -9.82
C TRP A 107 -14.89 30.62 -9.31
N SER A 108 -15.33 30.65 -8.07
CA SER A 108 -15.71 31.91 -7.42
C SER A 108 -14.46 32.80 -7.22
N ALA A 109 -14.59 34.08 -7.48
CA ALA A 109 -13.53 35.06 -7.21
C ALA A 109 -13.26 35.19 -5.70
N ALA A 110 -14.32 35.11 -4.87
CA ALA A 110 -14.22 35.07 -3.43
C ALA A 110 -14.21 33.64 -2.93
N PRO A 111 -13.51 33.32 -1.81
CA PRO A 111 -13.60 32.01 -1.19
C PRO A 111 -15.02 31.79 -0.66
N GLU A 112 -15.56 30.59 -0.88
CA GLU A 112 -16.86 30.17 -0.34
C GLU A 112 -16.82 30.08 1.18
N ALA A 113 -15.68 29.65 1.71
CA ALA A 113 -15.42 29.62 3.14
C ALA A 113 -13.95 29.91 3.46
N THR A 114 -13.75 30.53 4.62
CA THR A 114 -12.42 30.67 5.23
C THR A 114 -12.40 29.87 6.51
N LEU A 115 -11.52 28.89 6.56
CA LEU A 115 -11.31 28.04 7.73
C LEU A 115 -10.12 28.55 8.54
N ARG A 116 -10.27 28.54 9.84
CA ARG A 116 -9.16 28.69 10.79
C ARG A 116 -9.15 27.45 11.66
N PRO A 117 -8.23 26.50 11.38
CA PRO A 117 -8.18 25.27 12.15
C PRO A 117 -7.87 25.60 13.61
N PRO A 118 -8.65 25.07 14.55
CA PRO A 118 -8.35 25.21 15.96
C PRO A 118 -7.20 24.27 16.39
N ASP A 119 -6.61 24.53 17.51
CA ASP A 119 -5.73 23.60 18.22
C ASP A 119 -6.38 23.25 19.56
N PRO A 120 -6.82 22.02 19.79
CA PRO A 120 -6.63 20.79 19.00
C PRO A 120 -7.48 20.72 17.72
N PRO A 121 -7.08 19.84 16.77
CA PRO A 121 -7.78 19.69 15.51
C PRO A 121 -9.25 19.28 15.65
N GLU A 122 -10.07 19.65 14.68
CA GLU A 122 -11.47 19.26 14.59
C GLU A 122 -11.74 18.36 13.38
N GLN A 123 -12.76 17.55 13.45
CA GLN A 123 -13.31 16.83 12.31
C GLN A 123 -14.29 17.76 11.58
N LEU A 124 -14.01 18.02 10.31
CA LEU A 124 -14.88 18.81 9.45
C LEU A 124 -15.82 17.89 8.68
N ASP A 125 -17.11 17.96 8.97
CA ASP A 125 -18.16 17.32 8.20
C ASP A 125 -18.60 18.28 7.10
N LEU A 126 -18.23 17.98 5.85
CA LEU A 126 -18.48 18.84 4.70
C LEU A 126 -19.75 18.38 3.97
N TYR A 127 -20.64 19.31 3.67
CA TYR A 127 -21.88 19.11 2.95
C TYR A 127 -21.86 19.94 1.66
N LEU A 128 -21.97 19.27 0.51
CA LEU A 128 -22.08 19.92 -0.79
C LEU A 128 -23.44 19.61 -1.41
N PRO A 129 -24.34 20.60 -1.48
CA PRO A 129 -25.65 20.43 -2.12
C PRO A 129 -25.50 20.23 -3.62
N VAL A 130 -26.11 19.17 -4.14
CA VAL A 130 -26.10 18.80 -5.56
C VAL A 130 -27.51 18.65 -6.12
N ALA A 131 -28.49 19.25 -5.48
CA ALA A 131 -29.89 19.20 -5.90
C ALA A 131 -30.15 19.69 -7.32
N TYR A 132 -29.28 20.59 -7.83
CA TYR A 132 -29.33 21.13 -9.18
C TYR A 132 -28.77 20.18 -10.26
N SER A 133 -28.23 19.04 -9.87
CA SER A 133 -27.58 18.07 -10.75
C SER A 133 -28.39 16.80 -10.89
N GLU A 134 -28.44 16.23 -12.08
CA GLU A 134 -29.14 14.98 -12.39
C GLU A 134 -28.27 13.72 -12.19
N PHE A 135 -26.98 13.88 -11.89
CA PHE A 135 -26.08 12.77 -11.72
C PHE A 135 -26.39 11.95 -10.45
N LYS A 136 -26.22 10.64 -10.54
CA LYS A 136 -26.44 9.69 -9.43
C LYS A 136 -25.21 9.49 -8.55
N SER A 137 -24.02 9.70 -9.11
CA SER A 137 -22.75 9.56 -8.39
C SER A 137 -21.77 10.61 -8.86
N PHE A 138 -20.82 10.94 -7.99
CA PHE A 138 -19.92 12.07 -8.15
C PHE A 138 -18.48 11.67 -7.83
N ALA A 139 -17.55 12.41 -8.39
CA ALA A 139 -16.15 12.47 -7.98
C ALA A 139 -15.86 13.87 -7.44
N LEU A 140 -15.11 13.93 -6.36
CA LEU A 140 -14.62 15.15 -5.75
C LEU A 140 -13.11 15.13 -5.72
N THR A 141 -12.50 16.18 -6.22
CA THR A 141 -11.05 16.40 -6.17
C THR A 141 -10.78 17.66 -5.37
N ILE A 142 -9.85 17.60 -4.44
CA ILE A 142 -9.37 18.74 -3.64
C ILE A 142 -7.90 18.93 -3.95
N ASP A 143 -7.58 20.05 -4.58
CA ASP A 143 -6.22 20.44 -4.91
C ASP A 143 -5.83 21.69 -4.07
N LYS A 144 -4.64 21.66 -3.47
CA LYS A 144 -4.01 22.83 -2.88
C LYS A 144 -3.23 23.57 -3.97
N VAL A 145 -3.45 24.86 -4.09
CA VAL A 145 -2.92 25.66 -5.21
C VAL A 145 -1.42 25.53 -5.36
N ASP A 146 -0.68 25.51 -4.24
CA ASP A 146 0.78 25.51 -4.24
C ASP A 146 1.40 24.09 -4.13
N ALA A 147 0.58 23.07 -3.81
CA ALA A 147 1.09 21.72 -3.48
C ALA A 147 0.46 20.61 -4.34
N GLY A 148 -0.57 20.92 -5.14
CA GLY A 148 -1.26 19.95 -5.98
C GLY A 148 -2.33 19.15 -5.22
N ARG A 149 -2.57 17.91 -5.67
CA ARG A 149 -3.69 17.09 -5.19
C ARG A 149 -3.52 16.63 -3.76
N VAL A 150 -4.52 16.96 -2.92
CA VAL A 150 -4.59 16.58 -1.50
C VAL A 150 -5.52 15.39 -1.29
N LEU A 151 -6.69 15.39 -1.97
CA LEU A 151 -7.71 14.36 -1.79
C LEU A 151 -8.46 14.12 -3.09
N GLN A 152 -8.78 12.86 -3.35
CA GLN A 152 -9.69 12.47 -4.43
C GLN A 152 -10.67 11.42 -3.91
N LEU A 153 -11.94 11.73 -3.95
CA LEU A 153 -13.03 10.83 -3.62
C LEU A 153 -13.78 10.46 -4.90
N GLN A 154 -14.10 9.19 -5.05
CA GLN A 154 -14.80 8.69 -6.23
C GLN A 154 -16.09 8.00 -5.83
N ARG A 155 -17.07 8.02 -6.73
CA ARG A 155 -18.36 7.36 -6.56
C ARG A 155 -19.12 7.80 -5.30
N LEU A 156 -19.00 9.07 -4.94
CA LEU A 156 -19.82 9.65 -3.90
C LEU A 156 -21.28 9.63 -4.33
N VAL A 157 -22.17 9.21 -3.41
CA VAL A 157 -23.61 9.18 -3.66
C VAL A 157 -24.25 10.22 -2.74
N PRO A 158 -25.15 11.07 -3.25
CA PRO A 158 -25.86 12.04 -2.43
C PRO A 158 -26.78 11.34 -1.42
N ASP A 159 -26.95 11.96 -0.28
CA ASP A 159 -27.92 11.54 0.72
C ASP A 159 -29.37 11.85 0.30
N SER A 160 -30.34 11.59 1.19
CA SER A 160 -31.77 11.88 0.97
C SER A 160 -32.05 13.37 0.74
N ASN A 161 -31.21 14.25 1.25
CA ASN A 161 -31.33 15.71 1.08
C ASN A 161 -30.64 16.21 -0.19
N ARG A 162 -30.08 15.32 -1.00
CA ARG A 162 -29.28 15.64 -2.18
C ARG A 162 -28.00 16.39 -1.81
N ASP A 163 -27.43 16.13 -0.65
CA ASP A 163 -26.13 16.61 -0.21
C ASP A 163 -25.08 15.50 -0.34
N LEU A 164 -23.91 15.82 -0.87
CA LEU A 164 -22.74 14.96 -0.76
C LEU A 164 -22.11 15.24 0.60
N ARG A 165 -21.93 14.17 1.39
CA ARG A 165 -21.33 14.27 2.70
C ARG A 165 -20.02 13.51 2.77
N PHE A 166 -18.99 14.15 3.30
CA PHE A 166 -17.73 13.51 3.64
C PHE A 166 -17.04 14.25 4.79
N SER A 167 -16.19 13.54 5.50
CA SER A 167 -15.50 14.08 6.67
C SER A 167 -14.00 14.15 6.41
N ILE A 168 -13.37 15.20 6.87
CA ILE A 168 -11.92 15.41 6.80
C ILE A 168 -11.42 15.94 8.14
N ASN A 169 -10.28 15.46 8.60
CA ASN A 169 -9.63 16.01 9.77
C ASN A 169 -8.95 17.35 9.40
N SER A 170 -9.19 18.39 10.18
CA SER A 170 -8.64 19.72 9.91
C SER A 170 -7.11 19.74 9.91
N SER A 171 -6.45 18.81 10.61
CA SER A 171 -4.99 18.68 10.59
C SER A 171 -4.42 18.22 9.24
N ALA A 172 -5.27 17.67 8.36
CA ALA A 172 -4.87 17.35 6.97
C ALA A 172 -4.83 18.58 6.05
N LEU A 173 -5.43 19.69 6.49
CA LEU A 173 -5.50 20.94 5.75
C LEU A 173 -4.50 21.94 6.34
N GLY A 174 -3.31 22.01 5.78
CA GLY A 174 -2.37 23.10 6.12
C GLY A 174 -2.84 24.47 5.59
N PRO A 175 -2.24 25.58 6.06
CA PRO A 175 -2.57 26.90 5.56
C PRO A 175 -2.41 27.01 4.05
N GLY A 176 -3.32 27.72 3.39
CA GLY A 176 -3.28 27.94 1.95
C GLY A 176 -4.64 27.97 1.29
N GLU A 177 -4.65 28.10 -0.04
CA GLU A 177 -5.83 28.06 -0.87
C GLU A 177 -6.08 26.65 -1.40
N TYR A 178 -7.34 26.21 -1.29
CA TYR A 178 -7.80 24.91 -1.78
C TYR A 178 -8.89 25.09 -2.83
N ARG A 179 -8.82 24.30 -3.87
CA ARG A 179 -9.79 24.24 -4.96
C ARG A 179 -10.43 22.87 -4.99
N MET A 180 -11.74 22.84 -4.79
CA MET A 180 -12.53 21.62 -4.87
C MET A 180 -13.26 21.61 -6.21
N ARG A 181 -13.06 20.54 -6.97
CA ARG A 181 -13.74 20.30 -8.25
C ARG A 181 -14.69 19.13 -8.09
N LEU A 182 -15.96 19.40 -8.33
CA LEU A 182 -17.01 18.39 -8.29
C LEU A 182 -17.36 17.96 -9.71
N GLN A 183 -17.37 16.66 -9.97
CA GLN A 183 -17.69 16.06 -11.25
C GLN A 183 -18.77 14.98 -11.07
N GLY A 184 -19.70 14.90 -12.00
CA GLY A 184 -20.73 13.87 -12.04
C GLY A 184 -20.36 12.75 -13.01
N TYR A 185 -20.68 11.52 -12.67
CA TYR A 185 -20.55 10.39 -13.57
C TYR A 185 -21.76 10.31 -14.50
N THR A 186 -21.52 10.35 -15.79
CA THR A 186 -22.53 10.02 -16.80
C THR A 186 -22.86 8.53 -16.76
N TRP A 187 -23.95 8.12 -17.41
CA TRP A 187 -24.30 6.70 -17.56
C TRP A 187 -23.24 5.86 -18.30
N ARG A 188 -22.37 6.51 -19.10
CA ARG A 188 -21.22 5.88 -19.79
C ARG A 188 -19.95 5.86 -18.93
N GLY A 189 -20.00 6.37 -17.69
CA GLY A 189 -18.84 6.44 -16.80
C GLY A 189 -17.91 7.62 -17.06
N ALA A 190 -18.23 8.52 -17.99
CA ALA A 190 -17.46 9.74 -18.22
C ALA A 190 -17.72 10.76 -17.09
N LEU A 191 -16.69 11.54 -16.74
CA LEU A 191 -16.78 12.60 -15.75
C LEU A 191 -17.12 13.94 -16.44
N VAL A 192 -18.10 14.64 -15.89
CA VAL A 192 -18.53 15.98 -16.33
C VAL A 192 -18.47 16.93 -15.16
N ASP A 193 -17.94 18.13 -15.35
CA ASP A 193 -17.87 19.14 -14.32
C ASP A 193 -19.26 19.60 -13.90
N VAL A 194 -19.49 19.63 -12.60
CA VAL A 194 -20.76 19.99 -11.98
C VAL A 194 -20.64 21.28 -11.18
N GLY A 195 -19.50 21.49 -10.54
CA GLY A 195 -19.30 22.69 -9.76
C GLY A 195 -17.91 22.79 -9.13
N TRP A 196 -17.62 23.96 -8.65
CA TRP A 196 -16.34 24.32 -8.06
C TRP A 196 -16.54 25.07 -6.74
N VAL A 197 -15.66 24.79 -5.78
CA VAL A 197 -15.64 25.46 -4.48
C VAL A 197 -14.21 25.95 -4.21
N ARG A 198 -14.07 27.19 -3.77
CA ARG A 198 -12.81 27.76 -3.32
C ARG A 198 -12.83 27.89 -1.79
N LEU A 199 -11.86 27.29 -1.15
CA LEU A 199 -11.70 27.29 0.30
C LEU A 199 -10.35 27.89 0.66
N VAL A 200 -10.29 28.74 1.67
CA VAL A 200 -9.05 29.30 2.19
C VAL A 200 -8.86 28.81 3.63
N VAL A 201 -7.69 28.29 3.93
CA VAL A 201 -7.28 27.88 5.27
C VAL A 201 -6.25 28.88 5.78
N SER A 202 -6.62 29.62 6.80
CA SER A 202 -5.72 30.59 7.45
C SER A 202 -4.73 29.87 8.37
N PRO A 203 -3.53 30.43 8.60
CA PRO A 203 -2.63 29.89 9.60
C PRO A 203 -3.29 29.93 11.00
N PRO A 204 -2.92 29.03 11.89
CA PRO A 204 -3.34 29.11 13.29
C PRO A 204 -2.83 30.41 13.92
N LEU A 205 -3.50 30.86 14.95
CA LEU A 205 -3.09 32.06 15.71
C LEU A 205 -1.87 31.75 16.59
#